data_438590942602a1086412107710a3dfe0
#
_entry.id   438590942602a1086412107710a3dfe0
#
_cell.length_a   1.000
_cell.length_b   1.000
_cell.length_c   1.000
_cell.angle_alpha   90.00
_cell.angle_beta   90.00
_cell.angle_gamma   90.00
#
_symmetry.space_group_name_H-M   'P 1'
#
loop_
_entity.id
_entity.type
_entity.pdbx_description
1 polymer ?
#
loop_
_entity_poly.entity_id
_entity_poly.type
_entity_poly.pdbx_seq_one_letter_code
_entity_poly.pdbx_strand_id
1 'polypeptide(L)'
;MAKKKDNNLPKIVIPLVIIFIIAAGIFFFLKLSEQQKLSKINSFEECKAAGFPIIESYPPQCRANNKTFSQDIGNELEYSDQILVSVPRPNQKVTSPITVEGKARGTWFFEGTKKAALYDSANKHLADITLTARDEWMTENFVPFSGTAIFARPENPKGRLVIQNDNPSGMAENQKELVIPIVFE
;
A
#
# COMPACT_ATOMS: atom_id res chain seq x y z
N MET A 1 -20.25 71.59 -40.26
CA MET A 1 -18.95 71.21 -39.73
C MET A 1 -19.13 69.94 -38.88
N ALA A 2 -18.83 68.76 -39.42
CA ALA A 2 -18.93 67.50 -38.70
C ALA A 2 -17.61 67.22 -37.98
N LYS A 3 -17.64 67.11 -36.66
CA LYS A 3 -16.48 66.85 -35.81
C LYS A 3 -16.13 65.35 -35.94
N LYS A 4 -15.02 65.03 -36.59
CA LYS A 4 -14.45 63.69 -36.73
C LYS A 4 -14.06 63.19 -35.35
N LYS A 5 -14.69 62.14 -34.87
CA LYS A 5 -14.40 61.52 -33.59
C LYS A 5 -13.15 60.65 -33.78
N ASP A 6 -12.01 61.11 -33.30
CA ASP A 6 -10.78 60.31 -33.31
C ASP A 6 -10.90 59.16 -32.36
N ASN A 7 -11.10 57.97 -32.92
CA ASN A 7 -11.03 56.67 -32.18
C ASN A 7 -9.57 56.24 -32.00
N ASN A 8 -8.77 57.07 -31.34
CA ASN A 8 -7.44 56.64 -30.89
C ASN A 8 -7.61 55.84 -29.59
N LEU A 9 -7.98 54.55 -29.69
CA LEU A 9 -7.67 53.64 -28.59
C LEU A 9 -6.13 53.70 -28.35
N PRO A 10 -5.66 54.02 -27.16
CA PRO A 10 -4.26 54.23 -26.92
C PRO A 10 -3.52 52.96 -27.30
N LYS A 11 -2.45 53.08 -28.12
CA LYS A 11 -1.58 52.02 -28.65
C LYS A 11 -1.03 51.09 -27.56
N ILE A 12 -1.19 51.45 -26.30
CA ILE A 12 -0.79 50.71 -25.09
C ILE A 12 -1.88 49.75 -24.61
N VAL A 13 -3.18 49.99 -24.86
CA VAL A 13 -4.30 49.14 -24.34
C VAL A 13 -4.34 47.77 -25.06
N ILE A 14 -4.09 47.77 -26.38
CA ILE A 14 -4.14 46.53 -27.17
C ILE A 14 -3.09 45.51 -26.68
N PRO A 15 -1.80 45.84 -26.49
CA PRO A 15 -0.84 44.83 -25.99
C PRO A 15 -1.13 44.38 -24.56
N LEU A 16 -1.67 45.23 -23.68
CA LEU A 16 -2.07 44.86 -22.32
C LEU A 16 -3.24 43.84 -22.32
N VAL A 17 -4.20 44.02 -23.20
CA VAL A 17 -5.32 43.09 -23.37
C VAL A 17 -4.81 41.73 -23.87
N ILE A 18 -3.89 41.71 -24.83
CA ILE A 18 -3.30 40.48 -25.36
C ILE A 18 -2.52 39.75 -24.27
N ILE A 19 -1.69 40.45 -23.48
CA ILE A 19 -0.96 39.84 -22.35
C ILE A 19 -1.91 39.25 -21.33
N PHE A 20 -3.03 39.92 -21.01
CA PHE A 20 -4.02 39.44 -20.09
C PHE A 20 -4.72 38.15 -20.60
N ILE A 21 -5.06 38.10 -21.90
CA ILE A 21 -5.67 36.91 -22.52
C ILE A 21 -4.70 35.73 -22.49
N ILE A 22 -3.41 35.97 -22.81
CA ILE A 22 -2.39 34.91 -22.75
C ILE A 22 -2.23 34.40 -21.32
N ALA A 23 -2.11 35.31 -20.34
CA ALA A 23 -1.99 34.93 -18.92
C ALA A 23 -3.21 34.15 -18.43
N ALA A 24 -4.42 34.56 -18.79
CA ALA A 24 -5.66 33.85 -18.47
C ALA A 24 -5.71 32.46 -19.13
N GLY A 25 -5.28 32.37 -20.41
CA GLY A 25 -5.18 31.09 -21.12
C GLY A 25 -4.19 30.12 -20.48
N ILE A 26 -3.01 30.60 -20.10
CA ILE A 26 -2.01 29.79 -19.38
C ILE A 26 -2.55 29.34 -18.02
N PHE A 27 -3.18 30.24 -17.25
CA PHE A 27 -3.78 29.91 -15.97
C PHE A 27 -4.88 28.85 -16.11
N PHE A 28 -5.74 28.99 -17.09
CA PHE A 28 -6.81 28.02 -17.37
C PHE A 28 -6.24 26.65 -17.80
N PHE A 29 -5.20 26.63 -18.65
CA PHE A 29 -4.52 25.40 -19.06
C PHE A 29 -3.85 24.70 -17.88
N LEU A 30 -3.17 25.45 -17.00
CA LEU A 30 -2.57 24.88 -15.78
C LEU A 30 -3.62 24.25 -14.86
N LYS A 31 -4.76 24.93 -14.68
CA LYS A 31 -5.89 24.40 -13.89
C LYS A 31 -6.48 23.12 -14.49
N LEU A 32 -6.66 23.06 -15.80
CA LEU A 32 -7.12 21.85 -16.48
C LEU A 32 -6.15 20.69 -16.32
N SER A 33 -4.83 20.94 -16.44
CA SER A 33 -3.80 19.92 -16.29
C SER A 33 -3.74 19.38 -14.86
N GLU A 34 -3.95 20.23 -13.86
CA GLU A 34 -4.03 19.84 -12.45
C GLU A 34 -5.25 18.96 -12.18
N GLN A 35 -6.42 19.33 -12.69
CA GLN A 35 -7.62 18.50 -12.56
C GLN A 35 -7.49 17.14 -13.26
N GLN A 36 -6.83 17.07 -14.40
CA GLN A 36 -6.56 15.80 -15.08
C GLN A 36 -5.62 14.90 -14.29
N LYS A 37 -4.62 15.44 -13.60
CA LYS A 37 -3.75 14.67 -12.69
C LYS A 37 -4.55 14.11 -11.50
N LEU A 38 -5.41 14.94 -10.91
CA LEU A 38 -6.25 14.56 -9.78
C LEU A 38 -7.25 13.46 -10.14
N SER A 39 -7.84 13.50 -11.34
CA SER A 39 -8.82 12.51 -11.79
C SER A 39 -8.24 11.10 -12.00
N LYS A 40 -6.92 10.98 -12.10
CA LYS A 40 -6.21 9.70 -12.31
C LYS A 40 -5.86 8.98 -11.00
N ILE A 41 -6.12 9.58 -9.84
CA ILE A 41 -5.83 8.96 -8.55
C ILE A 41 -6.91 7.92 -8.24
N ASN A 42 -6.52 6.64 -8.23
CA ASN A 42 -7.39 5.49 -8.01
C ASN A 42 -6.88 4.54 -6.92
N SER A 43 -5.73 4.84 -6.30
CA SER A 43 -5.11 4.02 -5.26
C SER A 43 -4.49 4.87 -4.15
N PHE A 44 -4.21 4.24 -3.01
CA PHE A 44 -3.47 4.85 -1.90
C PHE A 44 -2.07 5.31 -2.36
N GLU A 45 -1.36 4.47 -3.11
CA GLU A 45 -0.01 4.75 -3.58
C GLU A 45 0.03 5.95 -4.56
N GLU A 46 -0.95 6.03 -5.47
CA GLU A 46 -1.08 7.18 -6.38
C GLU A 46 -1.42 8.47 -5.63
N CYS A 47 -2.29 8.38 -4.62
CA CYS A 47 -2.65 9.51 -3.76
C CYS A 47 -1.43 10.03 -2.98
N LYS A 48 -0.65 9.13 -2.39
CA LYS A 48 0.60 9.44 -1.69
C LYS A 48 1.64 10.03 -2.64
N ALA A 49 1.83 9.42 -3.81
CA ALA A 49 2.78 9.90 -4.82
C ALA A 49 2.42 11.29 -5.38
N ALA A 50 1.12 11.63 -5.41
CA ALA A 50 0.65 12.95 -5.78
C ALA A 50 0.84 14.02 -4.68
N GLY A 51 1.38 13.64 -3.51
CA GLY A 51 1.72 14.54 -2.41
C GLY A 51 0.57 14.88 -1.47
N PHE A 52 -0.54 14.13 -1.51
CA PHE A 52 -1.63 14.31 -0.56
C PHE A 52 -1.24 13.84 0.84
N PRO A 53 -1.75 14.49 1.90
CA PRO A 53 -1.43 14.13 3.27
C PRO A 53 -1.95 12.72 3.60
N ILE A 54 -1.14 11.98 4.35
CA ILE A 54 -1.52 10.67 4.89
C ILE A 54 -2.17 10.89 6.26
N ILE A 55 -3.34 10.29 6.43
CA ILE A 55 -4.04 10.24 7.71
C ILE A 55 -3.44 9.08 8.50
N GLU A 56 -2.94 9.37 9.69
CA GLU A 56 -2.37 8.39 10.62
C GLU A 56 -3.49 7.57 11.27
N SER A 57 -4.02 6.61 10.51
CA SER A 57 -4.96 5.57 10.95
C SER A 57 -4.35 4.20 10.69
N TYR A 58 -5.00 3.15 11.14
CA TYR A 58 -4.61 1.79 10.75
C TYR A 58 -5.81 1.07 10.13
N PRO A 59 -5.74 0.73 8.82
CA PRO A 59 -4.67 1.04 7.86
C PRO A 59 -4.52 2.55 7.59
N PRO A 60 -3.32 3.01 7.16
CA PRO A 60 -3.11 4.39 6.73
C PRO A 60 -4.04 4.77 5.58
N GLN A 61 -4.50 6.02 5.59
CA GLN A 61 -5.44 6.52 4.59
C GLN A 61 -4.90 7.77 3.89
N CYS A 62 -5.25 7.93 2.62
CA CYS A 62 -4.98 9.14 1.85
C CYS A 62 -6.28 9.64 1.21
N ARG A 63 -6.52 10.96 1.27
CA ARG A 63 -7.75 11.55 0.73
C ARG A 63 -7.45 12.47 -0.43
N ALA A 64 -8.06 12.18 -1.59
CA ALA A 64 -8.00 13.01 -2.79
C ALA A 64 -9.36 13.00 -3.51
N ASN A 65 -9.76 14.12 -4.12
CA ASN A 65 -10.99 14.24 -4.90
C ASN A 65 -12.25 13.74 -4.18
N ASN A 66 -12.42 14.05 -2.90
CA ASN A 66 -13.49 13.55 -2.03
C ASN A 66 -13.57 12.01 -1.92
N LYS A 67 -12.52 11.30 -2.34
CA LYS A 67 -12.37 9.86 -2.16
C LYS A 67 -11.30 9.59 -1.10
N THR A 68 -11.52 8.55 -0.32
CA THR A 68 -10.54 8.04 0.65
C THR A 68 -9.99 6.72 0.13
N PHE A 69 -8.68 6.61 0.11
CA PHE A 69 -7.94 5.41 -0.29
C PHE A 69 -7.22 4.88 0.94
N SER A 70 -7.44 3.62 1.28
CA SER A 70 -6.73 2.94 2.36
C SER A 70 -5.53 2.18 1.79
N GLN A 71 -4.44 2.14 2.55
CA GLN A 71 -3.30 1.30 2.22
C GLN A 71 -3.71 -0.17 2.30
N ASP A 72 -3.26 -0.97 1.32
CA ASP A 72 -3.41 -2.42 1.39
C ASP A 72 -2.49 -2.96 2.50
N ILE A 73 -3.08 -3.61 3.49
CA ILE A 73 -2.38 -4.30 4.58
C ILE A 73 -2.65 -5.80 4.59
N GLY A 74 -3.25 -6.32 3.49
CA GLY A 74 -3.75 -7.68 3.43
C GLY A 74 -4.98 -7.87 4.32
N ASN A 75 -5.04 -9.00 4.98
CA ASN A 75 -6.15 -9.34 5.89
C ASN A 75 -5.73 -9.33 7.38
N GLU A 76 -4.73 -8.54 7.74
CA GLU A 76 -4.16 -8.50 9.10
C GLU A 76 -5.22 -8.19 10.17
N LEU A 77 -6.21 -7.35 9.85
CA LEU A 77 -7.26 -6.99 10.80
C LEU A 77 -8.24 -8.14 11.08
N GLU A 78 -8.45 -9.03 10.12
CA GLU A 78 -9.36 -10.20 10.27
C GLU A 78 -8.83 -11.20 11.30
N TYR A 79 -7.51 -11.25 11.45
CA TYR A 79 -6.84 -12.21 12.36
C TYR A 79 -6.12 -11.53 13.53
N SER A 80 -6.39 -10.26 13.79
CA SER A 80 -5.66 -9.49 14.81
C SER A 80 -5.81 -10.03 16.24
N ASP A 81 -6.87 -10.77 16.53
CA ASP A 81 -7.10 -11.48 17.78
C ASP A 81 -6.44 -12.87 17.85
N GLN A 82 -5.87 -13.37 16.73
CA GLN A 82 -5.30 -14.71 16.60
C GLN A 82 -3.81 -14.71 16.29
N ILE A 83 -3.34 -13.81 15.42
CA ILE A 83 -1.94 -13.71 15.02
C ILE A 83 -1.56 -12.25 14.75
N LEU A 84 -0.38 -11.86 15.23
CA LEU A 84 0.20 -10.54 15.03
C LEU A 84 1.64 -10.70 14.52
N VAL A 85 1.93 -10.14 13.37
CA VAL A 85 3.28 -10.15 12.78
C VAL A 85 3.96 -8.81 13.05
N SER A 86 5.12 -8.85 13.68
CA SER A 86 5.92 -7.66 13.98
C SER A 86 6.92 -7.35 12.85
N VAL A 87 7.43 -8.39 12.19
CA VAL A 87 8.38 -8.31 11.06
C VAL A 87 8.06 -9.43 10.06
N PRO A 88 7.88 -9.11 8.77
CA PRO A 88 7.76 -7.78 8.20
C PRO A 88 6.38 -7.17 8.48
N ARG A 89 6.32 -5.84 8.57
CA ARG A 89 5.04 -5.11 8.58
C ARG A 89 4.48 -5.01 7.15
N PRO A 90 3.17 -4.78 6.98
CA PRO A 90 2.59 -4.57 5.65
C PRO A 90 3.32 -3.52 4.84
N ASN A 91 3.65 -3.86 3.59
CA ASN A 91 4.41 -3.05 2.63
C ASN A 91 5.86 -2.73 3.05
N GLN A 92 6.38 -3.41 4.07
CA GLN A 92 7.80 -3.29 4.44
C GLN A 92 8.69 -3.84 3.32
N LYS A 93 9.81 -3.18 3.09
CA LYS A 93 10.87 -3.66 2.21
C LYS A 93 11.62 -4.80 2.87
N VAL A 94 11.82 -5.88 2.12
CA VAL A 94 12.47 -7.09 2.58
C VAL A 94 13.60 -7.49 1.64
N THR A 95 14.69 -7.99 2.22
CA THR A 95 15.84 -8.55 1.52
C THR A 95 16.01 -10.03 1.87
N SER A 96 16.80 -10.77 1.09
CA SER A 96 17.21 -12.14 1.41
C SER A 96 18.50 -12.14 2.26
N PRO A 97 18.56 -12.87 3.37
CA PRO A 97 17.50 -13.67 3.97
C PRO A 97 16.41 -12.80 4.61
N ILE A 98 15.16 -13.25 4.49
CA ILE A 98 14.04 -12.63 5.22
C ILE A 98 13.93 -13.22 6.62
N THR A 99 13.64 -12.37 7.60
CA THR A 99 13.22 -12.78 8.94
C THR A 99 11.74 -12.50 9.11
N VAL A 100 11.01 -13.45 9.69
CA VAL A 100 9.59 -13.32 10.04
C VAL A 100 9.45 -13.52 11.54
N GLU A 101 8.86 -12.53 12.22
CA GLU A 101 8.66 -12.53 13.67
C GLU A 101 7.25 -12.07 14.01
N GLY A 102 6.73 -12.61 15.12
CA GLY A 102 5.41 -12.23 15.60
C GLY A 102 4.98 -13.06 16.79
N LYS A 103 3.69 -13.05 17.05
CA LYS A 103 3.03 -13.90 18.05
C LYS A 103 1.70 -14.40 17.52
N ALA A 104 1.35 -15.64 17.84
CA ALA A 104 0.08 -16.26 17.45
C ALA A 104 -0.51 -17.04 18.63
N ARG A 105 -1.84 -17.22 18.63
CA ARG A 105 -2.47 -18.15 19.56
C ARG A 105 -1.89 -19.54 19.39
N GLY A 106 -1.77 -20.30 20.46
CA GLY A 106 -1.25 -21.66 20.41
C GLY A 106 -1.95 -22.57 19.42
N THR A 107 -3.23 -22.32 19.15
CA THR A 107 -4.05 -23.02 18.13
C THR A 107 -3.57 -22.84 16.68
N TRP A 108 -2.64 -21.93 16.43
CA TRP A 108 -2.01 -21.74 15.12
C TRP A 108 -0.82 -22.67 14.90
N PHE A 109 -0.34 -23.36 15.94
CA PHE A 109 0.80 -24.24 15.87
C PHE A 109 0.38 -25.72 15.92
N PHE A 110 1.18 -26.53 15.27
CA PHE A 110 1.21 -27.97 15.47
C PHE A 110 2.67 -28.39 15.69
N GLU A 111 2.92 -29.17 16.71
CA GLU A 111 4.28 -29.55 17.13
C GLU A 111 5.25 -28.35 17.29
N GLY A 112 4.71 -27.22 17.77
CA GLY A 112 5.50 -25.99 17.98
C GLY A 112 5.91 -25.25 16.71
N THR A 113 5.39 -25.64 15.55
CA THR A 113 5.71 -25.00 14.27
C THR A 113 4.46 -24.59 13.50
N LYS A 114 4.61 -23.78 12.48
CA LYS A 114 3.63 -23.46 11.46
C LYS A 114 4.31 -23.03 10.16
N LYS A 115 3.59 -23.12 9.07
CA LYS A 115 4.11 -22.83 7.73
C LYS A 115 3.86 -21.38 7.33
N ALA A 116 4.82 -20.80 6.63
CA ALA A 116 4.65 -19.59 5.87
C ALA A 116 5.35 -19.73 4.51
N ALA A 117 4.93 -18.93 3.54
CA ALA A 117 5.51 -18.94 2.21
C ALA A 117 5.56 -17.52 1.62
N LEU A 118 6.54 -17.29 0.77
CA LEU A 118 6.70 -16.07 -0.01
C LEU A 118 6.23 -16.28 -1.43
N TYR A 119 5.45 -15.31 -1.93
CA TYR A 119 5.01 -15.27 -3.32
C TYR A 119 5.28 -13.90 -3.92
N ASP A 120 5.61 -13.86 -5.21
CA ASP A 120 5.64 -12.62 -5.97
C ASP A 120 4.22 -12.18 -6.39
N SER A 121 4.12 -11.05 -7.05
CA SER A 121 2.83 -10.51 -7.55
C SER A 121 2.20 -11.35 -8.67
N ALA A 122 2.97 -12.23 -9.32
CA ALA A 122 2.48 -13.18 -10.32
C ALA A 122 2.07 -14.54 -9.72
N ASN A 123 2.02 -14.65 -8.37
CA ASN A 123 1.74 -15.88 -7.62
C ASN A 123 2.83 -16.96 -7.74
N LYS A 124 4.03 -16.61 -8.20
CA LYS A 124 5.14 -17.53 -8.20
C LYS A 124 5.64 -17.73 -6.76
N HIS A 125 5.73 -18.98 -6.33
CA HIS A 125 6.32 -19.36 -5.05
C HIS A 125 7.84 -19.08 -5.06
N LEU A 126 8.32 -18.42 -4.01
CA LEU A 126 9.74 -18.01 -3.88
C LEU A 126 10.48 -18.77 -2.79
N ALA A 127 9.82 -19.00 -1.65
CA ALA A 127 10.42 -19.73 -0.52
C ALA A 127 9.35 -20.19 0.47
N ASP A 128 9.62 -21.30 1.14
CA ASP A 128 8.92 -21.76 2.33
C ASP A 128 9.67 -21.30 3.59
N ILE A 129 8.93 -20.99 4.64
CA ILE A 129 9.45 -20.56 5.93
C ILE A 129 8.80 -21.40 7.02
N THR A 130 9.61 -22.10 7.80
CA THR A 130 9.11 -22.72 9.04
C THR A 130 9.20 -21.69 10.17
N LEU A 131 8.05 -21.35 10.74
CA LEU A 131 7.94 -20.46 11.89
C LEU A 131 7.84 -21.32 13.14
N THR A 132 8.83 -21.19 14.04
CA THR A 132 8.93 -21.97 15.27
C THR A 132 8.49 -21.14 16.46
N ALA A 133 7.67 -21.74 17.32
CA ALA A 133 7.29 -21.18 18.62
C ALA A 133 8.54 -20.98 19.49
N ARG A 134 8.58 -19.88 20.22
CA ARG A 134 9.69 -19.52 21.09
C ARG A 134 9.40 -19.78 22.57
N ASP A 135 8.19 -20.28 22.87
CA ASP A 135 7.72 -20.58 24.19
C ASP A 135 6.72 -21.76 24.14
N GLU A 136 6.17 -22.15 25.29
CA GLU A 136 5.12 -23.19 25.39
C GLU A 136 3.94 -22.84 24.47
N TRP A 137 3.69 -23.70 23.50
CA TRP A 137 2.68 -23.45 22.46
C TRP A 137 1.34 -24.12 22.73
N MET A 138 1.29 -25.11 23.61
CA MET A 138 0.03 -25.78 23.99
C MET A 138 -0.81 -24.91 24.93
N THR A 139 -1.22 -23.75 24.44
CA THR A 139 -1.93 -22.72 25.19
C THR A 139 -2.91 -21.97 24.30
N GLU A 140 -3.90 -21.32 24.88
CA GLU A 140 -4.77 -20.36 24.17
C GLU A 140 -4.16 -18.95 24.10
N ASN A 141 -3.07 -18.69 24.82
CA ASN A 141 -2.40 -17.39 24.85
C ASN A 141 -1.58 -17.15 23.56
N PHE A 142 -1.15 -15.90 23.39
CA PHE A 142 -0.21 -15.56 22.35
C PHE A 142 1.18 -16.09 22.66
N VAL A 143 1.76 -16.84 21.73
CA VAL A 143 3.08 -17.43 21.78
C VAL A 143 3.97 -16.75 20.73
N PRO A 144 5.14 -16.21 21.11
CA PRO A 144 6.08 -15.64 20.16
C PRO A 144 6.59 -16.70 19.17
N PHE A 145 6.81 -16.29 17.93
CA PHE A 145 7.42 -17.14 16.90
C PHE A 145 8.44 -16.38 16.07
N SER A 146 9.34 -17.14 15.46
CA SER A 146 10.22 -16.61 14.42
C SER A 146 10.62 -17.69 13.43
N GLY A 147 11.05 -17.22 12.24
CA GLY A 147 11.64 -18.05 11.21
C GLY A 147 12.39 -17.21 10.19
N THR A 148 13.25 -17.86 9.39
CA THR A 148 14.03 -17.21 8.34
C THR A 148 13.99 -18.04 7.07
N ALA A 149 14.11 -17.39 5.91
CA ALA A 149 14.30 -18.09 4.64
C ALA A 149 15.17 -17.27 3.69
N ILE A 150 15.85 -17.99 2.80
CA ILE A 150 16.58 -17.41 1.67
C ILE A 150 15.68 -17.51 0.44
N PHE A 151 15.61 -16.46 -0.34
CA PHE A 151 14.89 -16.44 -1.60
C PHE A 151 15.69 -15.72 -2.69
N ALA A 152 15.44 -16.05 -3.95
CA ALA A 152 15.92 -15.27 -5.08
C ALA A 152 15.05 -14.04 -5.29
N ARG A 153 15.67 -12.88 -5.45
CA ARG A 153 14.92 -11.63 -5.73
C ARG A 153 14.07 -11.78 -7.00
N PRO A 154 12.76 -11.57 -6.91
CA PRO A 154 11.90 -11.60 -8.10
C PRO A 154 12.07 -10.32 -8.96
N GLU A 155 11.68 -10.38 -10.23
CA GLU A 155 11.70 -9.22 -11.14
C GLU A 155 10.73 -8.13 -10.67
N ASN A 156 9.54 -8.52 -10.23
CA ASN A 156 8.55 -7.59 -9.68
C ASN A 156 8.83 -7.37 -8.19
N PRO A 157 8.98 -6.10 -7.75
CA PRO A 157 9.27 -5.82 -6.35
C PRO A 157 8.08 -6.08 -5.40
N LYS A 158 6.85 -6.22 -5.91
CA LYS A 158 5.69 -6.50 -5.06
C LYS A 158 5.49 -8.00 -4.86
N GLY A 159 5.09 -8.36 -3.65
CA GLY A 159 4.73 -9.72 -3.31
C GLY A 159 3.98 -9.81 -2.00
N ARG A 160 3.88 -11.02 -1.46
CA ARG A 160 3.19 -11.26 -0.20
C ARG A 160 3.85 -12.39 0.59
N LEU A 161 3.79 -12.24 1.90
CA LEU A 161 4.01 -13.28 2.86
C LEU A 161 2.65 -13.90 3.21
N VAL A 162 2.51 -15.21 3.12
CA VAL A 162 1.34 -15.97 3.53
C VAL A 162 1.71 -16.83 4.72
N ILE A 163 1.00 -16.70 5.83
CA ILE A 163 1.21 -17.52 7.03
C ILE A 163 -0.04 -18.35 7.25
N GLN A 164 0.10 -19.66 7.27
CA GLN A 164 -1.01 -20.59 7.47
C GLN A 164 -1.06 -21.06 8.92
N ASN A 165 -2.27 -21.27 9.44
CA ASN A 165 -2.41 -22.07 10.65
C ASN A 165 -2.10 -23.53 10.31
N ASP A 166 -1.70 -24.29 11.31
CA ASP A 166 -1.71 -25.73 11.15
C ASP A 166 -3.15 -26.25 11.28
N ASN A 167 -3.55 -27.11 10.34
CA ASN A 167 -4.91 -27.65 10.26
C ASN A 167 -4.87 -29.19 10.20
N PRO A 168 -4.64 -29.87 11.34
CA PRO A 168 -4.55 -31.33 11.39
C PRO A 168 -5.88 -32.02 11.00
N SER A 169 -7.00 -31.31 11.02
CA SER A 169 -8.30 -31.86 10.59
C SER A 169 -8.36 -32.07 9.08
N GLY A 170 -7.57 -31.33 8.27
CA GLY A 170 -7.64 -31.32 6.82
C GLY A 170 -8.91 -30.71 6.23
N MET A 171 -9.84 -30.24 7.08
CA MET A 171 -11.10 -29.62 6.62
C MET A 171 -10.86 -28.18 6.19
N ALA A 172 -11.33 -27.82 4.99
CA ALA A 172 -11.08 -26.51 4.39
C ALA A 172 -11.61 -25.33 5.23
N GLU A 173 -12.73 -25.52 5.94
CA GLU A 173 -13.32 -24.51 6.83
C GLU A 173 -12.44 -24.15 8.03
N ASN A 174 -11.49 -25.01 8.38
CA ASN A 174 -10.54 -24.79 9.48
C ASN A 174 -9.22 -24.18 9.00
N GLN A 175 -9.03 -24.05 7.67
CA GLN A 175 -7.84 -23.42 7.09
C GLN A 175 -7.92 -21.91 7.23
N LYS A 176 -6.88 -21.32 7.80
CA LYS A 176 -6.73 -19.87 7.95
C LYS A 176 -5.44 -19.44 7.32
N GLU A 177 -5.48 -18.31 6.64
CA GLU A 177 -4.30 -17.73 5.99
C GLU A 177 -4.21 -16.23 6.30
N LEU A 178 -3.16 -15.83 6.98
CA LEU A 178 -2.79 -14.43 7.12
C LEU A 178 -1.94 -14.03 5.91
N VAL A 179 -2.39 -13.02 5.18
CA VAL A 179 -1.71 -12.48 4.00
C VAL A 179 -1.19 -11.08 4.30
N ILE A 180 0.11 -10.88 4.17
CA ILE A 180 0.79 -9.59 4.40
C ILE A 180 1.46 -9.15 3.09
N PRO A 181 1.08 -8.03 2.48
CA PRO A 181 1.79 -7.48 1.33
C PRO A 181 3.19 -7.02 1.73
N ILE A 182 4.19 -7.31 0.90
CA ILE A 182 5.59 -6.94 1.11
C ILE A 182 6.20 -6.38 -0.17
N VAL A 183 7.36 -5.74 -0.04
CA VAL A 183 8.13 -5.20 -1.17
C VAL A 183 9.52 -5.81 -1.17
N PHE A 184 9.91 -6.50 -2.24
CA PHE A 184 11.27 -7.07 -2.39
C PHE A 184 12.27 -5.99 -2.80
N GLU A 185 13.42 -5.96 -2.15
CA GLU A 185 14.51 -5.01 -2.42
C GLU A 185 15.78 -5.67 -2.96
#